data_a4814b14e9bdb1f8efcfa7d8d8f67804
#
_entry.id   a4814b14e9bdb1f8efcfa7d8d8f67804
#
_cell.length_a   1.000
_cell.length_b   1.000
_cell.length_c   1.000
_cell.angle_alpha   90.00
_cell.angle_beta   90.00
_cell.angle_gamma   90.00
#
_symmetry.space_group_name_H-M   'P 1'
#
loop_
_entity.id
_entity.type
_entity.pdbx_description
1 polymer ?
#
loop_
_entity_poly.entity_id
_entity_poly.type
_entity_poly.pdbx_seq_one_letter_code
_entity_poly.pdbx_strand_id
1 'polypeptide(L)'
;MNNENEVMEKAPVLTKKDCVKGAIRWSLMAVTTFNYDTQLAPAVVFGIGPLLRKIYKDDDEYVEALNNHYKYFNTMPWLANIVLGATLALEDKEGISSLDAVQNIKVSLMGPLAGIGDTLFWTLLPTIMGSIAGYMALEGNPIGVILWLIVNLIFLFIRSQLMWIGYREGTKLITKVGGKLARITDAASVLGLTVVGALSATVVTAKTPLAFQMGEVNLAVADLLDKIMPSMISVATILVMYKLLGKKGMKITTLILIVIIFSMICSALGILA
;
A
#
# COMPACT_ATOMS: atom_id res chain seq x y z
N MET A 1 -30.74 -1.39 41.16
CA MET A 1 -31.34 -1.82 39.89
C MET A 1 -30.36 -1.45 38.80
N ASN A 2 -29.44 -2.37 38.52
CA ASN A 2 -28.45 -2.23 37.45
C ASN A 2 -29.11 -2.71 36.15
N ASN A 3 -29.50 -1.77 35.31
CA ASN A 3 -29.78 -2.06 33.91
C ASN A 3 -28.46 -1.95 33.16
N GLU A 4 -27.65 -2.99 33.21
CA GLU A 4 -26.64 -3.25 32.19
C GLU A 4 -27.44 -3.63 30.93
N ASN A 5 -27.56 -2.67 30.00
CA ASN A 5 -27.95 -2.95 28.64
C ASN A 5 -26.85 -3.86 28.08
N GLU A 6 -27.02 -5.17 28.18
CA GLU A 6 -26.32 -6.12 27.32
C GLU A 6 -26.68 -5.76 25.87
N VAL A 7 -25.81 -5.01 25.24
CA VAL A 7 -25.82 -4.86 23.78
C VAL A 7 -25.58 -6.27 23.25
N MET A 8 -26.64 -6.96 22.84
CA MET A 8 -26.54 -8.28 22.21
C MET A 8 -25.56 -8.14 21.04
N GLU A 9 -24.38 -8.71 21.20
CA GLU A 9 -23.33 -8.68 20.21
C GLU A 9 -23.83 -9.45 18.98
N LYS A 10 -24.11 -8.71 17.89
CA LYS A 10 -24.59 -9.30 16.63
C LYS A 10 -23.56 -10.32 16.15
N ALA A 11 -23.99 -11.56 15.98
CA ALA A 11 -23.13 -12.63 15.49
C ALA A 11 -22.60 -12.28 14.09
N PRO A 12 -21.31 -12.54 13.81
CA PRO A 12 -20.71 -12.27 12.50
C PRO A 12 -21.48 -12.97 11.37
N VAL A 13 -21.84 -12.20 10.34
CA VAL A 13 -22.60 -12.70 9.17
C VAL A 13 -21.69 -13.47 8.21
N LEU A 14 -20.41 -13.05 8.09
CA LEU A 14 -19.48 -13.64 7.13
C LEU A 14 -18.69 -14.79 7.74
N THR A 15 -18.60 -15.89 6.99
CA THR A 15 -17.79 -17.06 7.35
C THR A 15 -16.38 -16.95 6.78
N LYS A 16 -15.46 -17.75 7.33
CA LYS A 16 -14.10 -17.90 6.74
C LYS A 16 -14.16 -18.25 5.25
N LYS A 17 -15.09 -19.13 4.85
CA LYS A 17 -15.24 -19.55 3.44
C LYS A 17 -15.65 -18.37 2.56
N ASP A 18 -16.47 -17.47 3.05
CA ASP A 18 -16.88 -16.27 2.31
C ASP A 18 -15.68 -15.34 2.10
N CYS A 19 -14.95 -15.02 3.15
CA CYS A 19 -13.76 -14.17 3.06
C CYS A 19 -12.69 -14.76 2.13
N VAL A 20 -12.43 -16.06 2.20
CA VAL A 20 -11.49 -16.73 1.28
C VAL A 20 -11.97 -16.63 -0.16
N LYS A 21 -13.26 -16.85 -0.44
CA LYS A 21 -13.82 -16.66 -1.79
C LYS A 21 -13.69 -15.21 -2.26
N GLY A 22 -13.97 -14.24 -1.40
CA GLY A 22 -13.78 -12.82 -1.69
C GLY A 22 -12.32 -12.49 -2.02
N ALA A 23 -11.38 -13.00 -1.22
CA ALA A 23 -9.94 -12.84 -1.44
C ALA A 23 -9.46 -13.44 -2.78
N ILE A 24 -9.99 -14.60 -3.17
CA ILE A 24 -9.67 -15.22 -4.47
C ILE A 24 -10.24 -14.36 -5.61
N ARG A 25 -11.51 -13.94 -5.53
CA ARG A 25 -12.14 -13.07 -6.52
C ARG A 25 -11.36 -11.76 -6.68
N TRP A 26 -11.02 -11.11 -5.57
CA TRP A 26 -10.17 -9.93 -5.54
C TRP A 26 -8.82 -10.19 -6.24
N SER A 27 -8.13 -11.27 -5.86
CA SER A 27 -6.80 -11.61 -6.39
C SER A 27 -6.78 -11.87 -7.89
N LEU A 28 -7.88 -12.35 -8.47
CA LEU A 28 -8.01 -12.58 -9.91
C LEU A 28 -8.20 -11.29 -10.70
N MET A 29 -8.82 -10.27 -10.08
CA MET A 29 -9.25 -9.05 -10.79
C MET A 29 -8.47 -7.79 -10.39
N ALA A 30 -7.72 -7.81 -9.28
CA ALA A 30 -7.12 -6.63 -8.68
C ALA A 30 -6.35 -5.75 -9.67
N VAL A 31 -5.50 -6.34 -10.50
CA VAL A 31 -4.69 -5.61 -11.50
C VAL A 31 -5.35 -5.59 -12.87
N THR A 32 -6.23 -6.56 -13.17
CA THR A 32 -6.87 -6.71 -14.48
C THR A 32 -7.87 -5.60 -14.78
N THR A 33 -8.53 -5.04 -13.74
CA THR A 33 -9.56 -4.00 -13.86
C THR A 33 -9.04 -2.61 -13.51
N PHE A 34 -7.73 -2.43 -13.47
CA PHE A 34 -7.08 -1.17 -13.16
C PHE A 34 -7.46 -0.06 -14.15
N ASN A 35 -7.74 1.14 -13.62
CA ASN A 35 -8.05 2.33 -14.41
C ASN A 35 -7.49 3.60 -13.75
N TYR A 36 -7.43 4.71 -14.49
CA TYR A 36 -6.83 5.96 -14.00
C TYR A 36 -7.67 6.71 -12.97
N ASP A 37 -8.98 6.53 -12.96
CA ASP A 37 -9.90 7.32 -12.14
C ASP A 37 -10.01 6.76 -10.72
N THR A 38 -10.33 5.48 -10.60
CA THR A 38 -10.59 4.82 -9.32
C THR A 38 -9.57 3.73 -8.96
N GLN A 39 -8.58 3.51 -9.82
CA GLN A 39 -7.49 2.54 -9.67
C GLN A 39 -8.01 1.10 -9.52
N LEU A 40 -7.89 0.52 -8.34
CA LEU A 40 -8.27 -0.86 -8.04
C LEU A 40 -9.74 -1.02 -7.60
N ALA A 41 -10.51 0.07 -7.52
CA ALA A 41 -11.87 0.03 -6.97
C ALA A 41 -12.84 -0.91 -7.73
N PRO A 42 -12.81 -1.05 -9.07
CA PRO A 42 -13.64 -2.02 -9.76
C PRO A 42 -13.39 -3.46 -9.27
N ALA A 43 -12.13 -3.82 -9.03
CA ALA A 43 -11.78 -5.12 -8.47
C ALA A 43 -12.23 -5.29 -7.01
N VAL A 44 -12.21 -4.20 -6.22
CA VAL A 44 -12.76 -4.22 -4.85
C VAL A 44 -14.22 -4.63 -4.90
N VAL A 45 -15.04 -3.91 -5.66
CA VAL A 45 -16.48 -4.19 -5.79
C VAL A 45 -16.73 -5.60 -6.34
N PHE A 46 -15.97 -6.03 -7.35
CA PHE A 46 -16.07 -7.41 -7.86
C PHE A 46 -15.73 -8.45 -6.80
N GLY A 47 -14.68 -8.21 -6.02
CA GLY A 47 -14.20 -9.15 -4.99
C GLY A 47 -15.16 -9.29 -3.81
N ILE A 48 -15.53 -8.16 -3.21
CA ILE A 48 -16.30 -8.15 -1.96
C ILE A 48 -17.81 -7.93 -2.14
N GLY A 49 -18.28 -7.58 -3.32
CA GLY A 49 -19.72 -7.34 -3.58
C GLY A 49 -20.63 -8.49 -3.09
N PRO A 50 -20.34 -9.77 -3.39
CA PRO A 50 -21.14 -10.88 -2.85
C PRO A 50 -21.11 -10.99 -1.32
N LEU A 51 -20.07 -10.48 -0.65
CA LEU A 51 -19.94 -10.45 0.80
C LEU A 51 -20.79 -9.32 1.36
N LEU A 52 -20.72 -8.14 0.75
CA LEU A 52 -21.57 -6.98 1.09
C LEU A 52 -23.06 -7.34 0.96
N ARG A 53 -23.43 -8.10 -0.09
CA ARG A 53 -24.83 -8.57 -0.24
C ARG A 53 -25.30 -9.51 0.89
N LYS A 54 -24.39 -10.16 1.58
CA LYS A 54 -24.74 -10.94 2.78
C LYS A 54 -24.98 -10.04 3.98
N ILE A 55 -24.22 -8.96 4.11
CA ILE A 55 -24.34 -7.98 5.17
C ILE A 55 -25.61 -7.13 4.99
N TYR A 56 -25.75 -6.53 3.80
CA TYR A 56 -26.86 -5.65 3.44
C TYR A 56 -27.94 -6.41 2.68
N LYS A 57 -29.11 -6.52 3.28
CA LYS A 57 -30.28 -7.19 2.67
C LYS A 57 -31.11 -6.24 1.84
N ASP A 58 -31.16 -4.98 2.27
CA ASP A 58 -31.79 -3.87 1.55
C ASP A 58 -30.97 -3.51 0.30
N ASP A 59 -31.67 -3.19 -0.81
CA ASP A 59 -31.02 -2.90 -2.08
C ASP A 59 -30.38 -1.51 -2.10
N ASP A 60 -30.98 -0.52 -1.45
CA ASP A 60 -30.46 0.84 -1.41
C ASP A 60 -29.20 0.89 -0.53
N GLU A 61 -29.20 0.26 0.64
CA GLU A 61 -28.02 0.11 1.50
C GLU A 61 -26.89 -0.63 0.78
N TYR A 62 -27.20 -1.70 0.05
CA TYR A 62 -26.21 -2.46 -0.71
C TYR A 62 -25.56 -1.62 -1.80
N VAL A 63 -26.36 -0.85 -2.57
CA VAL A 63 -25.86 0.04 -3.61
C VAL A 63 -25.02 1.16 -3.00
N GLU A 64 -25.42 1.73 -1.86
CA GLU A 64 -24.65 2.76 -1.16
C GLU A 64 -23.29 2.22 -0.72
N ALA A 65 -23.24 1.03 -0.11
CA ALA A 65 -22.00 0.37 0.27
C ALA A 65 -21.09 0.08 -0.93
N LEU A 66 -21.64 -0.42 -2.05
CA LEU A 66 -20.89 -0.62 -3.28
C LEU A 66 -20.29 0.70 -3.82
N ASN A 67 -21.07 1.78 -3.85
CA ASN A 67 -20.60 3.09 -4.28
C ASN A 67 -19.49 3.62 -3.37
N ASN A 68 -19.56 3.39 -2.07
CA ASN A 68 -18.50 3.74 -1.14
C ASN A 68 -17.22 2.95 -1.40
N HIS A 69 -17.33 1.66 -1.71
CA HIS A 69 -16.17 0.85 -2.06
C HIS A 69 -15.62 1.13 -3.46
N TYR A 70 -16.41 1.71 -4.36
CA TYR A 70 -15.98 2.13 -5.70
C TYR A 70 -15.17 3.43 -5.71
N LYS A 71 -15.07 4.15 -4.59
CA LYS A 71 -14.18 5.31 -4.44
C LYS A 71 -12.73 4.89 -4.61
N TYR A 72 -11.88 5.84 -5.02
CA TYR A 72 -10.45 5.66 -5.26
C TYR A 72 -9.79 4.75 -4.21
N PHE A 73 -9.10 3.73 -4.68
CA PHE A 73 -8.34 2.81 -3.83
C PHE A 73 -7.15 2.25 -4.61
N ASN A 74 -5.93 2.49 -4.10
CA ASN A 74 -4.71 1.99 -4.71
C ASN A 74 -3.70 1.58 -3.64
N THR A 75 -3.40 0.30 -3.57
CA THR A 75 -2.40 -0.25 -2.66
C THR A 75 -1.87 -1.57 -3.23
N MET A 76 -0.87 -2.14 -2.57
CA MET A 76 -0.35 -3.46 -2.95
C MET A 76 -1.47 -4.52 -2.87
N PRO A 77 -1.82 -5.20 -3.97
CA PRO A 77 -3.02 -6.06 -4.04
C PRO A 77 -3.06 -7.20 -3.02
N TRP A 78 -1.91 -7.74 -2.63
CA TRP A 78 -1.88 -8.85 -1.67
C TRP A 78 -2.26 -8.39 -0.27
N LEU A 79 -1.70 -7.26 0.18
CA LEU A 79 -1.97 -6.69 1.50
C LEU A 79 -3.34 -6.03 1.59
N ALA A 80 -3.90 -5.58 0.45
CA ALA A 80 -5.26 -5.04 0.38
C ALA A 80 -6.30 -5.97 0.99
N ASN A 81 -6.12 -7.30 0.91
CA ASN A 81 -7.02 -8.27 1.52
C ASN A 81 -7.23 -8.04 3.02
N ILE A 82 -6.20 -7.61 3.75
CA ILE A 82 -6.31 -7.31 5.19
C ILE A 82 -7.22 -6.10 5.40
N VAL A 83 -7.01 -5.05 4.60
CA VAL A 83 -7.83 -3.83 4.69
C VAL A 83 -9.28 -4.13 4.35
N LEU A 84 -9.53 -4.84 3.23
CA LEU A 84 -10.88 -5.20 2.80
C LEU A 84 -11.58 -6.11 3.83
N GLY A 85 -10.83 -7.02 4.46
CA GLY A 85 -11.36 -7.81 5.56
C GLY A 85 -11.76 -6.96 6.77
N ALA A 86 -10.93 -6.00 7.15
CA ALA A 86 -11.22 -5.10 8.28
C ALA A 86 -12.42 -4.18 7.99
N THR A 87 -12.56 -3.68 6.76
CA THR A 87 -13.72 -2.87 6.37
C THR A 87 -15.02 -3.69 6.40
N LEU A 88 -14.99 -4.92 5.88
CA LEU A 88 -16.15 -5.84 5.96
C LEU A 88 -16.56 -6.14 7.41
N ALA A 89 -15.59 -6.24 8.34
CA ALA A 89 -15.87 -6.43 9.74
C ALA A 89 -16.62 -5.24 10.37
N LEU A 90 -16.23 -4.03 9.97
CA LEU A 90 -16.85 -2.79 10.43
C LEU A 90 -18.27 -2.66 9.91
N GLU A 91 -18.48 -2.92 8.62
CA GLU A 91 -19.80 -2.87 7.98
C GLU A 91 -20.74 -3.97 8.51
N ASP A 92 -20.23 -5.16 8.79
CA ASP A 92 -21.04 -6.24 9.38
C ASP A 92 -21.57 -5.87 10.77
N LYS A 93 -20.78 -5.12 11.54
CA LYS A 93 -21.15 -4.71 12.89
C LYS A 93 -22.03 -3.46 12.92
N GLU A 94 -21.65 -2.42 12.18
CA GLU A 94 -22.23 -1.08 12.29
C GLU A 94 -23.10 -0.69 11.08
N GLY A 95 -23.10 -1.50 10.01
CA GLY A 95 -23.91 -1.23 8.81
C GLY A 95 -23.53 0.06 8.12
N ILE A 96 -24.50 0.72 7.51
CA ILE A 96 -24.36 1.96 6.72
C ILE A 96 -23.70 3.10 7.52
N SER A 97 -23.89 3.17 8.82
CA SER A 97 -23.27 4.21 9.64
C SER A 97 -21.73 4.15 9.66
N SER A 98 -21.15 3.02 9.25
CA SER A 98 -19.70 2.82 9.20
C SER A 98 -19.02 3.29 7.92
N LEU A 99 -19.74 3.69 6.87
CA LEU A 99 -19.18 3.93 5.54
C LEU A 99 -18.08 5.00 5.51
N ASP A 100 -18.20 6.07 6.28
CA ASP A 100 -17.14 7.08 6.40
C ASP A 100 -15.88 6.51 7.07
N ALA A 101 -16.07 5.69 8.10
CA ALA A 101 -14.98 5.02 8.79
C ALA A 101 -14.29 3.99 7.89
N VAL A 102 -15.05 3.24 7.10
CA VAL A 102 -14.55 2.32 6.05
C VAL A 102 -13.65 3.07 5.07
N GLN A 103 -14.10 4.22 4.57
CA GLN A 103 -13.29 5.00 3.64
C GLN A 103 -12.02 5.57 4.29
N ASN A 104 -12.12 6.04 5.53
CA ASN A 104 -10.96 6.53 6.29
C ASN A 104 -9.91 5.45 6.50
N ILE A 105 -10.30 4.21 6.84
CA ILE A 105 -9.39 3.07 6.97
C ILE A 105 -8.71 2.76 5.62
N LYS A 106 -9.47 2.71 4.54
CA LYS A 106 -8.92 2.49 3.18
C LYS A 106 -7.87 3.55 2.83
N VAL A 107 -8.20 4.83 2.98
CA VAL A 107 -7.32 5.95 2.64
C VAL A 107 -6.06 5.96 3.50
N SER A 108 -6.20 5.73 4.82
CA SER A 108 -5.07 5.76 5.75
C SER A 108 -4.07 4.63 5.52
N LEU A 109 -4.56 3.44 5.11
CA LEU A 109 -3.72 2.26 4.95
C LEU A 109 -3.19 2.06 3.53
N MET A 110 -3.80 2.66 2.49
CA MET A 110 -3.40 2.37 1.12
C MET A 110 -1.95 2.77 0.82
N GLY A 111 -1.49 3.94 1.24
CA GLY A 111 -0.12 4.41 1.02
C GLY A 111 0.93 3.55 1.74
N PRO A 112 0.82 3.36 3.06
CA PRO A 112 1.73 2.50 3.82
C PRO A 112 1.85 1.09 3.27
N LEU A 113 0.72 0.46 2.98
CA LEU A 113 0.73 -0.92 2.47
C LEU A 113 1.24 -1.01 1.03
N ALA A 114 1.03 0.03 0.20
CA ALA A 114 1.67 0.11 -1.11
C ALA A 114 3.19 0.17 -0.95
N GLY A 115 3.72 1.10 -0.16
CA GLY A 115 5.16 1.27 0.01
C GLY A 115 5.88 0.01 0.48
N ILE A 116 5.38 -0.63 1.53
CA ILE A 116 5.94 -1.89 2.03
C ILE A 116 5.72 -3.02 1.03
N GLY A 117 4.50 -3.16 0.54
CA GLY A 117 4.11 -4.29 -0.28
C GLY A 117 4.77 -4.30 -1.64
N ASP A 118 4.85 -3.16 -2.32
CA ASP A 118 5.50 -3.06 -3.64
C ASP A 118 6.99 -3.33 -3.54
N THR A 119 7.65 -2.82 -2.49
CA THR A 119 9.07 -3.11 -2.26
C THR A 119 9.31 -4.60 -2.02
N LEU A 120 8.53 -5.24 -1.14
CA LEU A 120 8.74 -6.65 -0.79
C LEU A 120 8.31 -7.61 -1.91
N PHE A 121 7.12 -7.42 -2.47
CA PHE A 121 6.49 -8.42 -3.34
C PHE A 121 6.64 -8.14 -4.83
N TRP A 122 6.82 -6.86 -5.24
CA TRP A 122 7.05 -6.52 -6.64
C TRP A 122 8.53 -6.31 -6.98
N THR A 123 9.36 -5.96 -5.98
CA THR A 123 10.78 -5.69 -6.22
C THR A 123 11.68 -6.78 -5.64
N LEU A 124 11.73 -6.94 -4.31
CA LEU A 124 12.71 -7.83 -3.67
C LEU A 124 12.47 -9.30 -4.01
N LEU A 125 11.25 -9.79 -3.84
CA LEU A 125 10.95 -11.20 -4.07
C LEU A 125 11.23 -11.65 -5.51
N PRO A 126 10.73 -10.97 -6.56
CA PRO A 126 11.04 -11.35 -7.94
C PRO A 126 12.52 -11.21 -8.28
N THR A 127 13.21 -10.21 -7.75
CA THR A 127 14.64 -10.01 -7.99
C THR A 127 15.46 -11.17 -7.42
N ILE A 128 15.21 -11.55 -6.17
CA ILE A 128 15.92 -12.65 -5.52
C ILE A 128 15.62 -13.98 -6.21
N MET A 129 14.33 -14.31 -6.35
CA MET A 129 13.91 -15.58 -6.92
C MET A 129 14.26 -15.68 -8.41
N GLY A 130 14.13 -14.58 -9.15
CA GLY A 130 14.50 -14.50 -10.56
C GLY A 130 16.00 -14.66 -10.77
N SER A 131 16.85 -14.05 -9.90
CA SER A 131 18.31 -14.21 -9.95
C SER A 131 18.72 -15.66 -9.68
N ILE A 132 18.16 -16.29 -8.64
CA ILE A 132 18.42 -17.69 -8.33
C ILE A 132 18.00 -18.59 -9.49
N ALA A 133 16.76 -18.40 -10.00
CA ALA A 133 16.23 -19.20 -11.10
C ALA A 133 17.04 -19.01 -12.38
N GLY A 134 17.44 -17.77 -12.71
CA GLY A 134 18.25 -17.45 -13.88
C GLY A 134 19.65 -18.05 -13.81
N TYR A 135 20.34 -17.95 -12.66
CA TYR A 135 21.66 -18.54 -12.48
C TYR A 135 21.62 -20.08 -12.63
N MET A 136 20.67 -20.75 -11.97
CA MET A 136 20.51 -22.20 -12.07
C MET A 136 20.12 -22.64 -13.50
N ALA A 137 19.32 -21.84 -14.21
CA ALA A 137 18.96 -22.13 -15.59
C ALA A 137 20.15 -22.05 -16.56
N LEU A 138 21.11 -21.15 -16.33
CA LEU A 138 22.36 -21.08 -17.11
C LEU A 138 23.20 -22.35 -16.95
N GLU A 139 23.09 -23.04 -15.82
CA GLU A 139 23.72 -24.34 -15.58
C GLU A 139 22.89 -25.54 -16.06
N GLY A 140 21.76 -25.29 -16.76
CA GLY A 140 20.82 -26.32 -17.21
C GLY A 140 19.96 -26.95 -16.11
N ASN A 141 19.94 -26.32 -14.91
CA ASN A 141 19.22 -26.84 -13.75
C ASN A 141 17.85 -26.19 -13.57
N PRO A 142 16.72 -26.91 -13.73
CA PRO A 142 15.37 -26.35 -13.63
C PRO A 142 14.89 -26.11 -12.17
N ILE A 143 15.64 -26.56 -11.18
CA ILE A 143 15.21 -26.49 -9.75
C ILE A 143 14.92 -25.06 -9.33
N GLY A 144 15.68 -24.07 -9.78
CA GLY A 144 15.44 -22.64 -9.44
C GLY A 144 14.06 -22.16 -9.88
N VAL A 145 13.62 -22.52 -11.07
CA VAL A 145 12.28 -22.17 -11.59
C VAL A 145 11.18 -22.89 -10.81
N ILE A 146 11.39 -24.16 -10.48
CA ILE A 146 10.45 -24.95 -9.68
C ILE A 146 10.33 -24.34 -8.28
N LEU A 147 11.44 -23.96 -7.66
CA LEU A 147 11.44 -23.29 -6.36
C LEU A 147 10.65 -21.97 -6.40
N TRP A 148 10.85 -21.16 -7.44
CA TRP A 148 10.10 -19.91 -7.60
C TRP A 148 8.61 -20.16 -7.76
N LEU A 149 8.21 -21.18 -8.52
CA LEU A 149 6.82 -21.59 -8.65
C LEU A 149 6.21 -22.00 -7.30
N ILE A 150 6.92 -22.82 -6.52
CA ILE A 150 6.48 -23.24 -5.19
C ILE A 150 6.28 -22.03 -4.26
N VAL A 151 7.22 -21.09 -4.24
CA VAL A 151 7.12 -19.86 -3.45
C VAL A 151 5.88 -19.06 -3.84
N ASN A 152 5.59 -18.91 -5.14
CA ASN A 152 4.37 -18.22 -5.60
C ASN A 152 3.09 -18.95 -5.18
N LEU A 153 3.07 -20.28 -5.20
CA LEU A 153 1.92 -21.07 -4.72
C LEU A 153 1.68 -20.91 -3.21
N ILE A 154 2.77 -20.88 -2.43
CA ILE A 154 2.69 -20.59 -0.99
C ILE A 154 2.09 -19.19 -0.75
N PHE A 155 2.57 -18.18 -1.47
CA PHE A 155 2.02 -16.83 -1.35
C PHE A 155 0.57 -16.73 -1.84
N LEU A 156 0.20 -17.47 -2.87
CA LEU A 156 -1.20 -17.57 -3.31
C LEU A 156 -2.11 -18.11 -2.19
N PHE A 157 -1.65 -19.13 -1.48
CA PHE A 157 -2.37 -19.66 -0.33
C PHE A 157 -2.45 -18.64 0.81
N ILE A 158 -1.33 -18.02 1.20
CA ILE A 158 -1.28 -17.01 2.28
C ILE A 158 -2.23 -15.86 1.98
N ARG A 159 -2.15 -15.25 0.78
CA ARG A 159 -2.99 -14.10 0.43
C ARG A 159 -4.49 -14.44 0.42
N SER A 160 -4.86 -15.70 0.14
CA SER A 160 -6.25 -16.14 0.23
C SER A 160 -6.81 -16.12 1.65
N GLN A 161 -5.95 -16.22 2.68
CA GLN A 161 -6.34 -16.18 4.09
C GLN A 161 -6.35 -14.76 4.68
N LEU A 162 -5.69 -13.79 4.04
CA LEU A 162 -5.51 -12.45 4.61
C LEU A 162 -6.81 -11.68 4.81
N MET A 163 -7.81 -11.86 3.93
CA MET A 163 -9.12 -11.20 4.09
C MET A 163 -9.87 -11.74 5.32
N TRP A 164 -9.80 -13.04 5.57
CA TRP A 164 -10.35 -13.63 6.79
C TRP A 164 -9.63 -13.13 8.05
N ILE A 165 -8.30 -13.03 8.00
CA ILE A 165 -7.51 -12.49 9.11
C ILE A 165 -7.93 -11.05 9.39
N GLY A 166 -8.01 -10.20 8.35
CA GLY A 166 -8.48 -8.82 8.45
C GLY A 166 -9.89 -8.72 9.05
N TYR A 167 -10.81 -9.54 8.58
CA TYR A 167 -12.19 -9.59 9.09
C TYR A 167 -12.25 -10.01 10.57
N ARG A 168 -11.61 -11.12 10.91
CA ARG A 168 -11.61 -11.65 12.28
C ARG A 168 -10.93 -10.69 13.28
N GLU A 169 -9.81 -10.12 12.92
CA GLU A 169 -9.10 -9.18 13.79
C GLU A 169 -9.80 -7.81 13.80
N GLY A 170 -10.40 -7.39 12.68
CA GLY A 170 -11.24 -6.20 12.58
C GLY A 170 -12.43 -6.26 13.54
N THR A 171 -13.18 -7.36 13.57
CA THR A 171 -14.29 -7.54 14.53
C THR A 171 -13.82 -7.47 15.97
N LYS A 172 -12.70 -8.12 16.31
CA LYS A 172 -12.14 -8.05 17.67
C LYS A 172 -11.67 -6.65 18.07
N LEU A 173 -11.11 -5.90 17.14
CA LEU A 173 -10.69 -4.52 17.39
C LEU A 173 -11.89 -3.62 17.65
N ILE A 174 -12.95 -3.76 16.86
CA ILE A 174 -14.19 -2.98 17.02
C ILE A 174 -14.86 -3.29 18.36
N THR A 175 -14.94 -4.56 18.75
CA THR A 175 -15.56 -4.98 20.03
C THR A 175 -14.76 -4.52 21.25
N LYS A 176 -13.42 -4.60 21.19
CA LYS A 176 -12.56 -4.24 22.33
C LYS A 176 -12.35 -2.75 22.49
N VAL A 177 -12.47 -1.98 21.40
CA VAL A 177 -11.99 -0.58 21.32
C VAL A 177 -13.15 0.41 21.20
N GLY A 178 -14.40 0.00 21.44
CA GLY A 178 -15.60 0.83 21.33
C GLY A 178 -15.31 2.34 21.33
N GLY A 179 -15.60 3.04 20.23
CA GLY A 179 -15.40 4.49 20.10
C GLY A 179 -13.96 4.97 19.85
N LYS A 180 -12.96 4.08 19.68
CA LYS A 180 -11.55 4.46 19.47
C LYS A 180 -11.07 4.27 18.03
N LEU A 181 -11.98 4.27 17.05
CA LEU A 181 -11.65 4.15 15.64
C LEU A 181 -10.67 5.26 15.18
N ALA A 182 -10.82 6.48 15.72
CA ALA A 182 -9.88 7.56 15.49
C ALA A 182 -8.43 7.17 15.83
N ARG A 183 -8.20 6.46 16.94
CA ARG A 183 -6.85 6.00 17.32
C ARG A 183 -6.25 4.99 16.35
N ILE A 184 -7.06 4.14 15.73
CA ILE A 184 -6.60 3.18 14.71
C ILE A 184 -6.21 3.95 13.45
N THR A 185 -7.01 4.92 13.03
CA THR A 185 -6.70 5.81 11.90
C THR A 185 -5.44 6.63 12.16
N ASP A 186 -5.28 7.17 13.38
CA ASP A 186 -4.09 7.91 13.76
C ASP A 186 -2.84 7.01 13.75
N ALA A 187 -2.94 5.81 14.33
CA ALA A 187 -1.83 4.84 14.32
C ALA A 187 -1.46 4.40 12.90
N ALA A 188 -2.44 4.18 12.02
CA ALA A 188 -2.22 3.86 10.62
C ALA A 188 -1.56 5.03 9.88
N SER A 189 -1.97 6.27 10.17
CA SER A 189 -1.38 7.49 9.59
C SER A 189 0.07 7.68 10.04
N VAL A 190 0.37 7.46 11.32
CA VAL A 190 1.75 7.52 11.84
C VAL A 190 2.62 6.45 11.18
N LEU A 191 2.13 5.21 11.10
CA LEU A 191 2.83 4.14 10.39
C LEU A 191 3.09 4.54 8.93
N GLY A 192 2.07 5.10 8.26
CA GLY A 192 2.16 5.55 6.87
C GLY A 192 3.22 6.60 6.66
N LEU A 193 3.21 7.64 7.46
CA LEU A 193 4.19 8.72 7.38
C LEU A 193 5.60 8.21 7.69
N THR A 194 5.75 7.30 8.64
CA THR A 194 7.04 6.68 8.97
C THR A 194 7.58 5.88 7.80
N VAL A 195 6.74 5.06 7.16
CA VAL A 195 7.13 4.26 5.99
C VAL A 195 7.47 5.15 4.79
N VAL A 196 6.66 6.17 4.51
CA VAL A 196 6.93 7.13 3.43
C VAL A 196 8.24 7.86 3.69
N GLY A 197 8.51 8.27 4.93
CA GLY A 197 9.79 8.89 5.32
C GLY A 197 10.98 7.95 5.09
N ALA A 198 10.88 6.70 5.53
CA ALA A 198 11.93 5.69 5.33
C ALA A 198 12.17 5.39 3.85
N LEU A 199 11.11 5.22 3.06
CA LEU A 199 11.22 5.00 1.60
C LEU A 199 11.82 6.22 0.89
N SER A 200 11.44 7.43 1.28
CA SER A 200 12.02 8.66 0.73
C SER A 200 13.53 8.72 0.94
N ALA A 201 14.01 8.26 2.10
CA ALA A 201 15.44 8.24 2.42
C ALA A 201 16.22 7.13 1.68
N THR A 202 15.56 6.04 1.28
CA THR A 202 16.21 4.87 0.67
C THR A 202 16.08 4.83 -0.85
N VAL A 203 14.96 5.31 -1.41
CA VAL A 203 14.66 5.23 -2.85
C VAL A 203 15.20 6.45 -3.60
N VAL A 204 15.16 7.63 -2.98
CA VAL A 204 15.69 8.84 -3.63
C VAL A 204 17.21 8.93 -3.37
N THR A 205 17.99 8.49 -4.33
CA THR A 205 19.47 8.44 -4.25
C THR A 205 20.11 9.49 -5.17
N ALA A 206 19.78 10.76 -4.97
CA ALA A 206 20.44 11.84 -5.70
C ALA A 206 21.86 12.04 -5.17
N LYS A 207 22.86 11.99 -6.06
CA LYS A 207 24.28 12.20 -5.77
C LYS A 207 24.85 13.29 -6.66
N THR A 208 25.93 13.92 -6.21
CA THR A 208 26.71 14.83 -7.06
C THR A 208 28.08 14.25 -7.32
N PRO A 209 28.55 14.22 -8.59
CA PRO A 209 29.90 13.81 -8.93
C PRO A 209 30.93 14.93 -8.71
N LEU A 210 30.50 16.12 -8.27
CA LEU A 210 31.39 17.24 -8.07
C LEU A 210 32.44 16.91 -7.00
N ALA A 211 33.70 17.08 -7.36
CA ALA A 211 34.85 16.91 -6.46
C ALA A 211 35.82 18.06 -6.63
N PHE A 212 36.39 18.55 -5.55
CA PHE A 212 37.45 19.53 -5.56
C PHE A 212 38.80 18.84 -5.35
N GLN A 213 39.67 18.95 -6.32
CA GLN A 213 41.07 18.52 -6.20
C GLN A 213 41.95 19.67 -5.75
N MET A 214 42.59 19.50 -4.59
CA MET A 214 43.61 20.43 -4.08
C MET A 214 44.89 19.61 -3.78
N GLY A 215 45.81 19.60 -4.73
CA GLY A 215 47.03 18.76 -4.64
C GLY A 215 46.68 17.26 -4.60
N GLU A 216 47.13 16.55 -3.57
CA GLU A 216 46.86 15.13 -3.38
C GLU A 216 45.50 14.85 -2.66
N VAL A 217 44.79 15.90 -2.24
CA VAL A 217 43.50 15.76 -1.53
C VAL A 217 42.35 15.88 -2.51
N ASN A 218 41.56 14.83 -2.63
CA ASN A 218 40.31 14.81 -3.38
C ASN A 218 39.14 14.91 -2.42
N LEU A 219 38.41 16.02 -2.46
CA LEU A 219 37.24 16.29 -1.61
C LEU A 219 35.98 16.17 -2.45
N ALA A 220 35.30 15.02 -2.33
CA ALA A 220 33.98 14.85 -2.94
C ALA A 220 32.93 15.68 -2.20
N VAL A 221 32.17 16.50 -2.93
CA VAL A 221 31.12 17.36 -2.36
C VAL A 221 30.04 16.50 -1.67
N ALA A 222 29.72 15.33 -2.26
CA ALA A 222 28.77 14.39 -1.67
C ALA A 222 29.19 13.96 -0.26
N ASP A 223 30.46 13.58 -0.08
CA ASP A 223 31.00 13.13 1.22
C ASP A 223 30.99 14.24 2.29
N LEU A 224 31.24 15.49 1.87
CA LEU A 224 31.16 16.63 2.76
C LEU A 224 29.73 16.91 3.22
N LEU A 225 28.77 16.84 2.31
CA LEU A 225 27.36 17.05 2.61
C LEU A 225 26.81 15.93 3.49
N ASP A 226 27.20 14.68 3.20
CA ASP A 226 26.76 13.51 3.97
C ASP A 226 27.34 13.47 5.41
N LYS A 227 28.49 14.13 5.65
CA LYS A 227 29.03 14.34 7.01
C LYS A 227 28.20 15.33 7.83
N ILE A 228 27.51 16.27 7.18
CA ILE A 228 26.62 17.23 7.84
C ILE A 228 25.28 16.56 8.12
N MET A 229 24.69 15.95 7.11
CA MET A 229 23.44 15.22 7.18
C MET A 229 23.43 14.09 6.12
N PRO A 230 23.31 12.82 6.54
CA PRO A 230 23.24 11.70 5.61
C PRO A 230 22.16 11.91 4.55
N SER A 231 22.49 11.65 3.28
CA SER A 231 21.59 11.81 2.13
C SER A 231 21.03 13.23 1.95
N MET A 232 21.79 14.24 2.31
CA MET A 232 21.36 15.66 2.33
C MET A 232 20.81 16.11 0.96
N ILE A 233 21.44 15.72 -0.15
CA ILE A 233 20.98 16.07 -1.51
C ILE A 233 19.61 15.45 -1.77
N SER A 234 19.41 14.20 -1.41
CA SER A 234 18.13 13.48 -1.57
C SER A 234 17.01 14.15 -0.78
N VAL A 235 17.28 14.49 0.50
CA VAL A 235 16.32 15.20 1.36
C VAL A 235 15.99 16.58 0.79
N ALA A 236 16.98 17.34 0.35
CA ALA A 236 16.76 18.64 -0.27
C ALA A 236 15.91 18.52 -1.54
N THR A 237 16.17 17.52 -2.37
CA THR A 237 15.38 17.23 -3.57
C THR A 237 13.91 16.96 -3.22
N ILE A 238 13.64 16.09 -2.24
CA ILE A 238 12.27 15.78 -1.79
C ILE A 238 11.57 17.05 -1.28
N LEU A 239 12.24 17.87 -0.46
CA LEU A 239 11.67 19.10 0.08
C LEU A 239 11.33 20.12 -1.02
N VAL A 240 12.19 20.24 -2.04
CA VAL A 240 11.93 21.09 -3.20
C VAL A 240 10.70 20.58 -3.97
N MET A 241 10.61 19.26 -4.23
CA MET A 241 9.45 18.65 -4.90
C MET A 241 8.17 18.86 -4.11
N TYR A 242 8.20 18.64 -2.80
CA TYR A 242 7.08 18.88 -1.90
C TYR A 242 6.59 20.35 -1.97
N LYS A 243 7.51 21.29 -1.92
CA LYS A 243 7.21 22.72 -2.01
C LYS A 243 6.62 23.11 -3.37
N LEU A 244 7.13 22.53 -4.46
CA LEU A 244 6.63 22.74 -5.82
C LEU A 244 5.22 22.19 -5.97
N LEU A 245 4.96 20.99 -5.46
CA LEU A 245 3.65 20.35 -5.53
C LEU A 245 2.58 21.13 -4.74
N GLY A 246 2.97 21.81 -3.67
CA GLY A 246 2.09 22.69 -2.88
C GLY A 246 1.68 23.99 -3.57
N LYS A 247 2.26 24.34 -4.73
CA LYS A 247 1.88 25.55 -5.47
C LYS A 247 0.55 25.36 -6.18
N LYS A 248 -0.32 26.37 -6.10
CA LYS A 248 -1.63 26.39 -6.77
C LYS A 248 -1.46 26.18 -8.28
N GLY A 249 -2.13 25.17 -8.84
CA GLY A 249 -2.08 24.83 -10.27
C GLY A 249 -0.97 23.86 -10.68
N MET A 250 -0.07 23.45 -9.79
CA MET A 250 0.94 22.42 -10.08
C MET A 250 0.29 21.05 -10.11
N LYS A 251 0.37 20.38 -11.26
CA LYS A 251 -0.08 18.99 -11.40
C LYS A 251 1.11 18.04 -11.20
N ILE A 252 0.85 16.85 -10.69
CA ILE A 252 1.88 15.80 -10.53
C ILE A 252 2.59 15.50 -11.84
N THR A 253 1.84 15.39 -12.95
CA THR A 253 2.42 15.15 -14.29
C THR A 253 3.38 16.26 -14.71
N THR A 254 3.03 17.52 -14.45
CA THR A 254 3.90 18.67 -14.73
C THR A 254 5.17 18.62 -13.90
N LEU A 255 5.04 18.27 -12.60
CA LEU A 255 6.19 18.11 -11.71
C LEU A 255 7.13 17.00 -12.20
N ILE A 256 6.58 15.85 -12.60
CA ILE A 256 7.37 14.74 -13.17
C ILE A 256 8.16 15.20 -14.40
N LEU A 257 7.53 15.91 -15.33
CA LEU A 257 8.22 16.45 -16.52
C LEU A 257 9.35 17.43 -16.15
N ILE A 258 9.09 18.32 -15.20
CA ILE A 258 10.11 19.26 -14.68
C ILE A 258 11.28 18.49 -14.10
N VAL A 259 11.03 17.45 -13.29
CA VAL A 259 12.07 16.62 -12.67
C VAL A 259 12.91 15.91 -13.74
N ILE A 260 12.27 15.31 -14.74
CA ILE A 260 12.97 14.61 -15.83
C ILE A 260 13.88 15.58 -16.57
N ILE A 261 13.35 16.73 -17.03
CA ILE A 261 14.13 17.73 -17.78
C ILE A 261 15.27 18.27 -16.91
N PHE A 262 14.97 18.61 -15.65
CA PHE A 262 15.97 19.12 -14.73
C PHE A 262 17.09 18.10 -14.47
N SER A 263 16.75 16.84 -14.23
CA SER A 263 17.72 15.76 -14.04
C SER A 263 18.61 15.56 -15.27
N MET A 264 18.02 15.59 -16.48
CA MET A 264 18.79 15.49 -17.73
C MET A 264 19.78 16.65 -17.88
N ILE A 265 19.36 17.88 -17.58
CA ILE A 265 20.23 19.06 -17.66
C ILE A 265 21.34 18.95 -16.60
N CYS A 266 21.01 18.61 -15.36
CA CYS A 266 22.00 18.47 -14.29
C CYS A 266 23.01 17.35 -14.56
N SER A 267 22.56 16.23 -15.13
CA SER A 267 23.43 15.13 -15.54
C SER A 267 24.35 15.54 -16.69
N ALA A 268 23.83 16.24 -17.71
CA ALA A 268 24.65 16.74 -18.82
C ALA A 268 25.70 17.77 -18.39
N LEU A 269 25.42 18.56 -17.34
CA LEU A 269 26.34 19.52 -16.75
C LEU A 269 27.28 18.90 -15.68
N GLY A 270 27.15 17.59 -15.38
CA GLY A 270 27.94 16.93 -14.34
C GLY A 270 27.65 17.41 -12.91
N ILE A 271 26.47 17.97 -12.67
CA ILE A 271 26.08 18.50 -11.34
C ILE A 271 25.44 17.41 -10.48
N LEU A 272 24.58 16.56 -11.09
CA LEU A 272 23.91 15.43 -10.44
C LEU A 272 24.12 14.14 -11.24
N ALA A 273 24.20 13.02 -10.54
CA ALA A 273 24.33 11.67 -11.07
C ALA A 273 23.34 10.71 -10.40
#